data_3b9a2f3bfcda797aaf4b17d7ed7883ea
#
_entry.id   3b9a2f3bfcda797aaf4b17d7ed7883ea
#
_cell.length_a   1.000
_cell.length_b   1.000
_cell.length_c   1.000
_cell.angle_alpha   90.00
_cell.angle_beta   90.00
_cell.angle_gamma   90.00
#
_symmetry.space_group_name_H-M   'P 1'
#
loop_
_entity.id
_entity.type
_entity.pdbx_description
1 polymer ?
#
loop_
_entity_poly.entity_id
_entity_poly.type
_entity_poly.pdbx_seq_one_letter_code
_entity_poly.pdbx_strand_id
1 'polypeptide(L)'
;AAFATLRQAGGLSGYPCRAESVHDWVENSHASTILSYAHGVAAAIERSSDPERKVVAVIGDGSLTGGLAYEGLNNLGHSGSRVVVVLNDNGRSYAPTVSRLSESLSRLRLHPGLKSFRSRLEEAMRVLPAVGPLAYSSLQGMYSAIREVVEPPAFFESLGVRYVGPIDGHDVLSMEHTMHHAADFDGPIVIHVLTHKGRGYAPAEDDDEKCLHDAPVFDPVVGPTEAERAPKGYTQAFNEAMLEIGESFPQVVAITAAMPGPTGLLPFQARWPDRFFDVGIAEAHAVTSAAGMAMGGLRPVVALYSTFFSRAFDQANLDVGLHGLPVVFAIDRAGITGDDGPSHHGVLDMALCLKIPGLTILAPSSNAELAVMLRTALELEGPVAIRYPKGAARQVPEGHVGAGLRARQVMAGDGEVCLLAVGKMVEAAEDASALLAVEGIRATVWDVRVVRPLDPAMIADAARHQLVVTIEDGVREGGAGAFMAQTLAAYQPAPPVLVLGTPTAYLPHGKPAAIHAQLGLDGPGIAGATARARRGAGVSAT
;
A
#
# COMPACT_ATOMS: atom_id res chain seq x y z
N ALA A 1 3.22 -18.74 -23.83
CA ALA A 1 3.96 -19.59 -22.88
C ALA A 1 4.40 -18.78 -21.65
N ALA A 2 4.97 -17.56 -21.82
CA ALA A 2 5.48 -16.75 -20.70
C ALA A 2 4.37 -16.34 -19.68
N PHE A 3 3.16 -16.01 -20.13
CA PHE A 3 2.05 -15.66 -19.23
C PHE A 3 1.67 -16.77 -18.23
N ALA A 4 1.97 -18.03 -18.51
CA ALA A 4 1.72 -19.12 -17.57
C ALA A 4 2.59 -19.03 -16.30
N THR A 5 3.67 -18.22 -16.33
CA THR A 5 4.58 -18.02 -15.19
C THR A 5 4.35 -16.68 -14.47
N LEU A 6 3.27 -15.95 -14.81
CA LEU A 6 2.94 -14.66 -14.22
C LEU A 6 2.88 -14.77 -12.69
N ARG A 7 3.59 -13.89 -11.98
CA ARG A 7 3.70 -13.82 -10.51
C ARG A 7 4.29 -15.06 -9.83
N GLN A 8 4.90 -15.97 -10.61
CA GLN A 8 5.61 -17.13 -10.06
C GLN A 8 7.11 -16.83 -9.94
N ALA A 9 7.76 -17.45 -8.97
CA ALA A 9 9.21 -17.28 -8.77
C ALA A 9 10.01 -17.60 -10.06
N GLY A 10 10.80 -16.63 -10.49
CA GLY A 10 11.56 -16.73 -11.76
C GLY A 10 10.72 -16.58 -13.04
N GLY A 11 9.42 -16.29 -12.91
CA GLY A 11 8.51 -16.00 -14.01
C GLY A 11 8.31 -14.51 -14.23
N LEU A 12 7.25 -14.15 -14.98
CA LEU A 12 6.89 -12.75 -15.22
C LEU A 12 6.38 -12.07 -13.97
N SER A 13 6.80 -10.81 -13.79
CA SER A 13 6.30 -9.90 -12.76
C SER A 13 4.81 -9.60 -12.96
N GLY A 14 4.09 -9.29 -11.89
CA GLY A 14 2.72 -8.80 -11.96
C GLY A 14 2.60 -7.33 -12.37
N TYR A 15 3.72 -6.63 -12.48
CA TYR A 15 3.84 -5.21 -12.83
C TYR A 15 4.94 -5.02 -13.88
N PRO A 16 4.98 -3.89 -14.61
CA PRO A 16 6.10 -3.60 -15.51
C PRO A 16 7.44 -3.78 -14.80
N CYS A 17 8.36 -4.47 -15.45
CA CYS A 17 9.66 -4.82 -14.90
C CYS A 17 10.78 -4.56 -15.91
N ARG A 18 11.69 -3.66 -15.58
CA ARG A 18 12.80 -3.25 -16.47
C ARG A 18 13.75 -4.38 -16.83
N ALA A 19 13.82 -5.41 -16.00
CA ALA A 19 14.61 -6.61 -16.29
C ALA A 19 13.95 -7.50 -17.36
N GLU A 20 12.63 -7.36 -17.60
CA GLU A 20 11.88 -8.16 -18.57
C GLU A 20 11.83 -7.52 -19.95
N SER A 21 11.81 -6.18 -20.02
CA SER A 21 11.69 -5.48 -21.30
C SER A 21 12.38 -4.11 -21.28
N VAL A 22 13.06 -3.78 -22.40
CA VAL A 22 13.60 -2.42 -22.64
C VAL A 22 12.51 -1.37 -22.83
N HIS A 23 11.26 -1.80 -23.02
CA HIS A 23 10.08 -0.94 -23.13
C HIS A 23 9.46 -0.59 -21.78
N ASP A 24 9.82 -1.29 -20.71
CA ASP A 24 9.36 -1.02 -19.34
C ASP A 24 10.24 0.07 -18.71
N TRP A 25 9.89 1.32 -18.97
CA TRP A 25 10.67 2.48 -18.49
C TRP A 25 10.47 2.77 -17.02
N VAL A 26 9.24 2.56 -16.53
CA VAL A 26 8.85 2.85 -15.14
C VAL A 26 8.49 1.55 -14.44
N GLU A 27 9.25 1.23 -13.41
CA GLU A 27 9.03 0.08 -12.53
C GLU A 27 8.55 0.57 -11.16
N ASN A 28 7.25 0.85 -11.07
CA ASN A 28 6.63 1.33 -9.85
C ASN A 28 5.13 1.01 -9.85
N SER A 29 4.68 0.28 -8.82
CA SER A 29 3.26 -0.04 -8.63
C SER A 29 2.54 0.88 -7.63
N HIS A 30 3.24 1.86 -7.03
CA HIS A 30 2.60 2.90 -6.23
C HIS A 30 1.95 3.93 -7.16
N ALA A 31 0.65 4.13 -7.01
CA ALA A 31 -0.15 5.01 -7.86
C ALA A 31 0.28 6.49 -7.80
N SER A 32 -0.26 7.32 -8.70
CA SER A 32 -0.12 8.78 -8.74
C SER A 32 1.23 9.34 -9.19
N THR A 33 2.21 8.50 -9.56
CA THR A 33 3.58 8.93 -9.91
C THR A 33 3.76 9.30 -11.37
N ILE A 34 2.89 8.81 -12.27
CA ILE A 34 3.13 8.85 -13.72
C ILE A 34 3.25 10.26 -14.29
N LEU A 35 2.54 11.24 -13.75
CA LEU A 35 2.58 12.62 -14.26
C LEU A 35 3.94 13.29 -13.98
N SER A 36 4.53 12.99 -12.82
CA SER A 36 5.89 13.46 -12.49
C SER A 36 6.95 12.77 -13.35
N TYR A 37 6.81 11.47 -13.62
CA TYR A 37 7.66 10.76 -14.57
C TYR A 37 7.54 11.37 -15.97
N ALA A 38 6.32 11.60 -16.45
CA ALA A 38 6.06 12.19 -17.77
C ALA A 38 6.68 13.57 -17.92
N HIS A 39 6.55 14.42 -16.89
CA HIS A 39 7.20 15.74 -16.86
C HIS A 39 8.72 15.63 -16.97
N GLY A 40 9.35 14.74 -16.17
CA GLY A 40 10.80 14.51 -16.24
C GLY A 40 11.27 13.97 -17.59
N VAL A 41 10.53 13.03 -18.18
CA VAL A 41 10.83 12.45 -19.50
C VAL A 41 10.67 13.51 -20.60
N ALA A 42 9.60 14.32 -20.57
CA ALA A 42 9.40 15.41 -21.52
C ALA A 42 10.54 16.43 -21.46
N ALA A 43 10.93 16.85 -20.27
CA ALA A 43 12.05 17.76 -20.07
C ALA A 43 13.39 17.21 -20.59
N ALA A 44 13.60 15.89 -20.53
CA ALA A 44 14.77 15.24 -21.09
C ALA A 44 14.71 15.17 -22.63
N ILE A 45 13.53 14.86 -23.19
CA ILE A 45 13.30 14.78 -24.65
C ILE A 45 13.51 16.15 -25.29
N GLU A 46 13.00 17.21 -24.73
CA GLU A 46 13.18 18.60 -25.22
C GLU A 46 14.65 19.00 -25.36
N ARG A 47 15.54 18.36 -24.58
CA ARG A 47 17.00 18.58 -24.59
C ARG A 47 17.78 17.53 -25.34
N SER A 48 17.10 16.56 -25.94
CA SER A 48 17.70 15.44 -26.68
C SER A 48 17.95 15.78 -28.15
N SER A 49 18.58 14.85 -28.88
CA SER A 49 18.76 14.94 -30.33
C SER A 49 17.46 14.68 -31.12
N ASP A 50 16.40 14.22 -30.46
CA ASP A 50 15.09 13.92 -31.06
C ASP A 50 13.96 14.56 -30.23
N PRO A 51 13.81 15.92 -30.31
CA PRO A 51 12.83 16.65 -29.49
C PRO A 51 11.39 16.45 -29.98
N GLU A 52 11.19 15.79 -31.12
CA GLU A 52 9.84 15.54 -31.67
C GLU A 52 9.16 14.30 -31.08
N ARG A 53 9.88 13.51 -30.29
CA ARG A 53 9.28 12.37 -29.58
C ARG A 53 8.14 12.82 -28.66
N LYS A 54 7.08 12.02 -28.65
CA LYS A 54 5.88 12.32 -27.85
C LYS A 54 5.90 11.56 -26.53
N VAL A 55 5.43 12.20 -25.47
CA VAL A 55 5.23 11.59 -24.15
C VAL A 55 3.74 11.44 -23.91
N VAL A 56 3.31 10.21 -23.65
CA VAL A 56 1.91 9.88 -23.30
C VAL A 56 1.89 9.26 -21.92
N ALA A 57 1.19 9.90 -20.99
CA ALA A 57 0.97 9.41 -19.63
C ALA A 57 -0.46 8.90 -19.47
N VAL A 58 -0.64 7.65 -19.07
CA VAL A 58 -1.97 7.08 -18.78
C VAL A 58 -2.16 7.05 -17.26
N ILE A 59 -3.22 7.70 -16.78
CA ILE A 59 -3.54 7.76 -15.35
C ILE A 59 -5.02 7.41 -15.12
N GLY A 60 -5.31 6.57 -14.12
CA GLY A 60 -6.67 6.30 -13.69
C GLY A 60 -7.23 7.42 -12.79
N ASP A 61 -8.56 7.56 -12.77
CA ASP A 61 -9.26 8.53 -11.92
C ASP A 61 -8.97 8.33 -10.42
N GLY A 62 -8.86 7.08 -9.96
CA GLY A 62 -8.41 6.77 -8.60
C GLY A 62 -6.99 7.28 -8.30
N SER A 63 -6.06 7.09 -9.23
CA SER A 63 -4.67 7.57 -9.10
C SER A 63 -4.57 9.09 -9.12
N LEU A 64 -5.53 9.79 -9.72
CA LEU A 64 -5.60 11.24 -9.73
C LEU A 64 -5.97 11.83 -8.36
N THR A 65 -6.45 11.03 -7.41
CA THR A 65 -6.76 11.49 -6.04
C THR A 65 -5.53 11.71 -5.18
N GLY A 66 -4.37 11.18 -5.55
CA GLY A 66 -3.12 11.35 -4.82
C GLY A 66 -2.46 12.72 -5.00
N GLY A 67 -1.88 13.27 -3.93
CA GLY A 67 -1.25 14.60 -3.93
C GLY A 67 -0.19 14.76 -5.02
N LEU A 68 0.68 13.77 -5.22
CA LEU A 68 1.73 13.82 -6.24
C LEU A 68 1.18 13.97 -7.68
N ALA A 69 -0.04 13.47 -7.95
CA ALA A 69 -0.68 13.69 -9.26
C ALA A 69 -1.05 15.17 -9.46
N TYR A 70 -1.55 15.85 -8.42
CA TYR A 70 -1.83 17.29 -8.47
C TYR A 70 -0.55 18.11 -8.63
N GLU A 71 0.52 17.74 -7.91
CA GLU A 71 1.84 18.36 -8.08
C GLU A 71 2.35 18.19 -9.52
N GLY A 72 2.22 16.98 -10.08
CA GLY A 72 2.57 16.67 -11.45
C GLY A 72 1.79 17.50 -12.46
N LEU A 73 0.47 17.61 -12.32
CA LEU A 73 -0.39 18.43 -13.19
C LEU A 73 -0.01 19.91 -13.13
N ASN A 74 0.17 20.45 -11.92
CA ASN A 74 0.55 21.85 -11.72
C ASN A 74 1.90 22.16 -12.39
N ASN A 75 2.88 21.27 -12.27
CA ASN A 75 4.19 21.44 -12.87
C ASN A 75 4.17 21.29 -14.40
N LEU A 76 3.38 20.35 -14.93
CA LEU A 76 3.16 20.22 -16.38
C LEU A 76 2.56 21.48 -16.97
N GLY A 77 1.53 22.04 -16.34
CA GLY A 77 0.90 23.27 -16.79
C GLY A 77 1.84 24.49 -16.71
N HIS A 78 2.60 24.61 -15.62
CA HIS A 78 3.57 25.70 -15.43
C HIS A 78 4.72 25.64 -16.44
N SER A 79 5.25 24.45 -16.73
CA SER A 79 6.37 24.27 -17.67
C SER A 79 5.93 24.38 -19.14
N GLY A 80 4.67 24.15 -19.45
CA GLY A 80 4.17 24.04 -20.82
C GLY A 80 4.70 22.82 -21.58
N SER A 81 5.25 21.81 -20.88
CA SER A 81 5.85 20.63 -21.51
C SER A 81 4.83 19.84 -22.35
N ARG A 82 5.25 19.40 -23.53
CA ARG A 82 4.40 18.62 -24.47
C ARG A 82 4.16 17.20 -23.99
N VAL A 83 3.14 17.03 -23.14
CA VAL A 83 2.70 15.75 -22.58
C VAL A 83 1.22 15.53 -22.87
N VAL A 84 0.89 14.39 -23.45
CA VAL A 84 -0.49 13.93 -23.59
C VAL A 84 -0.84 13.08 -22.37
N VAL A 85 -1.79 13.52 -21.56
CA VAL A 85 -2.30 12.79 -20.41
C VAL A 85 -3.61 12.12 -20.78
N VAL A 86 -3.66 10.79 -20.77
CA VAL A 86 -4.89 10.01 -20.94
C VAL A 86 -5.46 9.74 -19.56
N LEU A 87 -6.52 10.46 -19.19
CA LEU A 87 -7.27 10.22 -17.96
C LEU A 87 -8.31 9.13 -18.20
N ASN A 88 -7.98 7.90 -17.76
CA ASN A 88 -8.87 6.76 -17.83
C ASN A 88 -9.86 6.78 -16.65
N ASP A 89 -11.05 7.30 -16.90
CA ASP A 89 -12.12 7.41 -15.91
C ASP A 89 -13.07 6.22 -16.01
N ASN A 90 -13.01 5.30 -15.05
CA ASN A 90 -13.99 4.23 -14.87
C ASN A 90 -14.76 4.34 -13.53
N GLY A 91 -14.48 5.37 -12.73
CA GLY A 91 -15.15 5.67 -11.47
C GLY A 91 -14.79 4.74 -10.32
N ARG A 92 -13.74 3.91 -10.45
CA ARG A 92 -13.38 2.91 -9.44
C ARG A 92 -11.88 2.64 -9.39
N SER A 93 -11.41 2.36 -8.15
CA SER A 93 -10.20 1.58 -7.89
C SER A 93 -10.58 0.20 -7.33
N TYR A 94 -10.24 -0.13 -6.08
CA TYR A 94 -10.85 -1.23 -5.32
C TYR A 94 -12.31 -0.92 -4.95
N ALA A 95 -12.58 0.34 -4.61
CA ALA A 95 -13.89 0.88 -4.29
C ALA A 95 -14.24 2.01 -5.27
N PRO A 96 -15.48 2.52 -5.26
CA PRO A 96 -15.80 3.75 -5.97
C PRO A 96 -14.82 4.87 -5.61
N THR A 97 -14.37 5.62 -6.63
CA THR A 97 -13.38 6.70 -6.42
C THR A 97 -13.99 7.83 -5.60
N VAL A 98 -13.38 8.15 -4.47
CA VAL A 98 -13.81 9.22 -3.57
C VAL A 98 -13.08 10.51 -3.95
N SER A 99 -13.76 11.41 -4.69
CA SER A 99 -13.19 12.72 -5.07
C SER A 99 -14.28 13.63 -5.61
N ARG A 100 -14.26 14.92 -5.24
CA ARG A 100 -15.13 15.94 -5.87
C ARG A 100 -14.88 16.03 -7.37
N LEU A 101 -13.62 15.90 -7.79
CA LEU A 101 -13.28 15.87 -9.21
C LEU A 101 -13.91 14.65 -9.90
N SER A 102 -13.83 13.46 -9.29
CA SER A 102 -14.51 12.26 -9.82
C SER A 102 -16.02 12.39 -9.81
N GLU A 103 -16.64 13.01 -8.79
CA GLU A 103 -18.08 13.28 -8.81
C GLU A 103 -18.46 14.21 -9.96
N SER A 104 -17.70 15.27 -10.19
CA SER A 104 -17.91 16.21 -11.28
C SER A 104 -17.72 15.53 -12.65
N LEU A 105 -16.71 14.67 -12.78
CA LEU A 105 -16.48 13.82 -13.95
C LEU A 105 -17.63 12.80 -14.14
N SER A 106 -18.13 12.21 -13.04
CA SER A 106 -19.26 11.26 -13.06
C SER A 106 -20.59 11.89 -13.44
N ARG A 107 -20.84 13.15 -13.05
CA ARG A 107 -22.03 13.90 -13.51
C ARG A 107 -22.04 14.08 -15.02
N LEU A 108 -20.86 14.28 -15.64
CA LEU A 108 -20.73 14.29 -17.10
C LEU A 108 -21.07 12.93 -17.71
N ARG A 109 -20.69 11.84 -17.03
CA ARG A 109 -21.00 10.45 -17.44
C ARG A 109 -22.52 10.17 -17.48
N LEU A 110 -23.26 10.69 -16.49
CA LEU A 110 -24.69 10.40 -16.29
C LEU A 110 -25.62 11.33 -17.07
N HIS A 111 -25.12 12.36 -17.78
CA HIS A 111 -25.99 13.31 -18.47
C HIS A 111 -26.47 12.76 -19.83
N PRO A 112 -27.73 12.28 -19.96
CA PRO A 112 -28.26 11.69 -21.21
C PRO A 112 -28.29 12.70 -22.36
N GLY A 113 -28.34 14.00 -22.01
CA GLY A 113 -28.42 15.10 -22.98
C GLY A 113 -27.14 15.40 -23.74
N LEU A 114 -25.95 15.03 -23.23
CA LEU A 114 -24.69 15.33 -23.89
C LEU A 114 -24.49 14.51 -25.18
N LYS A 115 -24.86 13.23 -25.16
CA LYS A 115 -24.80 12.36 -26.36
C LYS A 115 -25.74 12.84 -27.44
N SER A 116 -27.00 13.19 -27.08
CA SER A 116 -28.01 13.66 -28.05
C SER A 116 -27.76 15.12 -28.49
N PHE A 117 -27.19 15.97 -27.63
CA PHE A 117 -26.85 17.35 -28.00
C PHE A 117 -25.67 17.39 -28.95
N ARG A 118 -24.63 16.59 -28.71
CA ARG A 118 -23.45 16.50 -29.57
C ARG A 118 -23.79 15.97 -30.96
N SER A 119 -24.56 14.88 -31.05
CA SER A 119 -25.01 14.34 -32.34
C SER A 119 -25.93 15.32 -33.11
N ARG A 120 -26.79 16.07 -32.42
CA ARG A 120 -27.64 17.11 -33.03
C ARG A 120 -26.83 18.32 -33.46
N LEU A 121 -25.76 18.69 -32.72
CA LEU A 121 -24.89 19.79 -33.10
C LEU A 121 -23.99 19.44 -34.29
N GLU A 122 -23.47 18.21 -34.35
CA GLU A 122 -22.69 17.68 -35.47
C GLU A 122 -23.57 17.53 -36.72
N GLU A 123 -24.82 17.11 -36.57
CA GLU A 123 -25.81 16.99 -37.63
C GLU A 123 -26.26 18.38 -38.12
N ALA A 124 -26.48 19.33 -37.21
CA ALA A 124 -26.77 20.74 -37.56
C ALA A 124 -25.59 21.42 -38.27
N MET A 125 -24.34 21.14 -37.90
CA MET A 125 -23.17 21.67 -38.59
C MET A 125 -22.96 21.03 -39.97
N ARG A 126 -23.43 19.79 -40.21
CA ARG A 126 -23.38 19.17 -41.53
C ARG A 126 -24.47 19.65 -42.50
N VAL A 127 -25.58 20.15 -41.96
CA VAL A 127 -26.77 20.53 -42.76
C VAL A 127 -26.83 22.04 -43.09
N LEU A 128 -26.01 22.88 -42.45
CA LEU A 128 -26.01 24.33 -42.67
C LEU A 128 -24.96 24.73 -43.74
N PRO A 129 -25.38 25.06 -44.96
CA PRO A 129 -24.50 25.65 -45.95
C PRO A 129 -24.26 27.10 -45.57
N ALA A 130 -22.96 27.44 -45.37
CA ALA A 130 -22.42 28.82 -45.36
C ALA A 130 -23.15 29.82 -44.42
N VAL A 131 -23.05 29.60 -43.13
CA VAL A 131 -23.40 30.63 -42.12
C VAL A 131 -22.15 31.44 -41.83
N GLY A 132 -22.25 32.77 -42.02
CA GLY A 132 -21.12 33.68 -41.94
C GLY A 132 -20.47 33.79 -40.56
N PRO A 133 -19.32 34.50 -40.44
CA PRO A 133 -18.46 34.54 -39.25
C PRO A 133 -19.15 34.95 -37.94
N LEU A 134 -20.26 35.69 -38.01
CA LEU A 134 -21.04 36.16 -36.86
C LEU A 134 -21.87 35.04 -36.18
N ALA A 135 -22.39 34.06 -36.92
CA ALA A 135 -23.14 32.95 -36.36
C ALA A 135 -22.18 31.90 -35.74
N TYR A 136 -20.98 31.78 -36.29
CA TYR A 136 -19.93 30.91 -35.72
C TYR A 136 -19.43 31.45 -34.37
N SER A 137 -19.25 32.78 -34.22
CA SER A 137 -18.87 33.42 -32.97
C SER A 137 -19.96 33.33 -31.89
N SER A 138 -21.25 33.39 -32.28
CA SER A 138 -22.39 33.27 -31.37
C SER A 138 -22.55 31.81 -30.89
N LEU A 139 -22.33 30.82 -31.76
CA LEU A 139 -22.30 29.40 -31.42
C LEU A 139 -21.09 29.06 -30.54
N GLN A 140 -19.93 29.61 -30.81
CA GLN A 140 -18.75 29.52 -29.96
C GLN A 140 -18.98 30.16 -28.58
N GLY A 141 -19.61 31.34 -28.52
CA GLY A 141 -19.99 32.00 -27.27
C GLY A 141 -20.98 31.19 -26.44
N MET A 142 -21.97 30.57 -27.09
CA MET A 142 -22.93 29.70 -26.41
C MET A 142 -22.30 28.35 -25.97
N TYR A 143 -21.38 27.80 -26.75
CA TYR A 143 -20.60 26.64 -26.41
C TYR A 143 -19.64 26.94 -25.25
N SER A 144 -19.01 28.14 -25.22
CA SER A 144 -18.17 28.61 -24.11
C SER A 144 -18.98 28.83 -22.84
N ALA A 145 -20.20 29.39 -22.92
CA ALA A 145 -21.09 29.60 -21.77
C ALA A 145 -21.60 28.30 -21.17
N ILE A 146 -21.90 27.30 -22.03
CA ILE A 146 -22.26 25.94 -21.55
C ILE A 146 -21.02 25.24 -20.96
N ARG A 147 -19.83 25.49 -21.50
CA ARG A 147 -18.57 24.97 -21.02
C ARG A 147 -18.17 25.54 -19.66
N GLU A 148 -18.47 26.81 -19.38
CA GLU A 148 -18.24 27.44 -18.08
C GLU A 148 -19.11 26.85 -16.94
N VAL A 149 -20.23 26.21 -17.27
CA VAL A 149 -21.13 25.56 -16.31
C VAL A 149 -20.66 24.14 -15.96
N VAL A 150 -19.69 23.58 -16.69
CA VAL A 150 -19.19 22.21 -16.50
C VAL A 150 -17.80 22.27 -15.85
N GLU A 151 -17.75 22.05 -14.55
CA GLU A 151 -16.58 22.23 -13.67
C GLU A 151 -15.25 21.55 -14.09
N PRO A 152 -15.18 20.33 -14.69
CA PRO A 152 -13.91 19.66 -14.96
C PRO A 152 -12.97 20.36 -15.95
N PRO A 153 -13.42 20.91 -17.09
CA PRO A 153 -12.54 21.66 -18.00
C PRO A 153 -11.85 22.83 -17.31
N ALA A 154 -12.59 23.57 -16.47
CA ALA A 154 -12.09 24.74 -15.78
C ALA A 154 -10.94 24.39 -14.81
N PHE A 155 -10.99 23.25 -14.15
CA PHE A 155 -9.92 22.80 -13.26
C PHE A 155 -8.59 22.60 -14.00
N PHE A 156 -8.58 21.79 -15.08
CA PHE A 156 -7.36 21.53 -15.84
C PHE A 156 -6.83 22.81 -16.54
N GLU A 157 -7.73 23.59 -17.11
CA GLU A 157 -7.37 24.84 -17.82
C GLU A 157 -6.83 25.90 -16.86
N SER A 158 -7.31 25.98 -15.63
CA SER A 158 -6.76 26.88 -14.60
C SER A 158 -5.33 26.52 -14.20
N LEU A 159 -4.94 25.25 -14.34
CA LEU A 159 -3.57 24.78 -14.16
C LEU A 159 -2.69 24.96 -15.40
N GLY A 160 -3.24 25.47 -16.51
CA GLY A 160 -2.50 25.60 -17.77
C GLY A 160 -2.45 24.31 -18.61
N VAL A 161 -3.30 23.34 -18.29
CA VAL A 161 -3.39 22.05 -19.01
C VAL A 161 -4.65 22.04 -19.87
N ARG A 162 -4.50 21.87 -21.18
CA ARG A 162 -5.63 21.79 -22.10
C ARG A 162 -6.48 20.55 -21.81
N TYR A 163 -7.80 20.70 -21.83
CA TYR A 163 -8.73 19.59 -21.63
C TYR A 163 -9.49 19.25 -22.91
N VAL A 164 -9.60 17.93 -23.22
CA VAL A 164 -10.40 17.37 -24.32
C VAL A 164 -11.22 16.19 -23.78
N GLY A 165 -12.48 16.13 -24.13
CA GLY A 165 -13.38 15.03 -23.75
C GLY A 165 -14.67 15.51 -23.07
N PRO A 166 -15.42 14.61 -22.41
CA PRO A 166 -15.12 13.16 -22.33
C PRO A 166 -15.38 12.45 -23.68
N ILE A 167 -14.57 11.41 -23.95
CA ILE A 167 -14.73 10.52 -25.10
C ILE A 167 -15.00 9.07 -24.65
N ASP A 168 -15.62 8.26 -25.50
CA ASP A 168 -15.83 6.84 -25.25
C ASP A 168 -14.51 6.06 -25.45
N GLY A 169 -13.94 5.52 -24.36
CA GLY A 169 -12.70 4.75 -24.40
C GLY A 169 -12.82 3.37 -25.04
N HIS A 170 -14.04 2.92 -25.33
CA HIS A 170 -14.29 1.67 -26.06
C HIS A 170 -14.50 1.90 -27.57
N ASP A 171 -14.54 3.16 -28.02
CA ASP A 171 -14.50 3.53 -29.43
C ASP A 171 -13.05 3.77 -29.87
N VAL A 172 -12.43 2.73 -30.44
CA VAL A 172 -11.01 2.75 -30.85
C VAL A 172 -10.74 3.82 -31.92
N LEU A 173 -11.66 4.04 -32.85
CA LEU A 173 -11.48 5.04 -33.93
C LEU A 173 -11.52 6.46 -33.38
N SER A 174 -12.45 6.74 -32.46
CA SER A 174 -12.51 8.04 -31.77
C SER A 174 -11.26 8.30 -30.92
N MET A 175 -10.77 7.26 -30.24
CA MET A 175 -9.52 7.31 -29.47
C MET A 175 -8.32 7.64 -30.37
N GLU A 176 -8.12 6.88 -31.46
CA GLU A 176 -7.03 7.07 -32.40
C GLU A 176 -7.01 8.49 -32.97
N HIS A 177 -8.18 8.97 -33.46
CA HIS A 177 -8.31 10.32 -34.00
C HIS A 177 -7.96 11.39 -32.96
N THR A 178 -8.48 11.25 -31.73
CA THR A 178 -8.21 12.22 -30.66
C THR A 178 -6.74 12.22 -30.25
N MET A 179 -6.11 11.05 -30.16
CA MET A 179 -4.70 10.90 -29.82
C MET A 179 -3.78 11.56 -30.86
N HIS A 180 -4.08 11.41 -32.17
CA HIS A 180 -3.33 12.08 -33.24
C HIS A 180 -3.38 13.60 -33.09
N HIS A 181 -4.56 14.17 -32.89
CA HIS A 181 -4.68 15.62 -32.69
C HIS A 181 -4.01 16.12 -31.43
N ALA A 182 -4.09 15.35 -30.33
CA ALA A 182 -3.42 15.71 -29.08
C ALA A 182 -1.89 15.64 -29.18
N ALA A 183 -1.35 14.73 -29.99
CA ALA A 183 0.09 14.61 -30.22
C ALA A 183 0.70 15.82 -30.92
N ASP A 184 -0.10 16.56 -31.69
CA ASP A 184 0.35 17.79 -32.41
C ASP A 184 0.11 19.05 -31.58
N PHE A 185 -0.51 18.96 -30.40
CA PHE A 185 -0.74 20.11 -29.53
C PHE A 185 0.59 20.58 -28.89
N ASP A 186 0.82 21.86 -28.90
CA ASP A 186 2.01 22.50 -28.32
C ASP A 186 1.73 22.87 -26.85
N GLY A 187 1.94 21.93 -25.95
CA GLY A 187 1.72 22.05 -24.52
C GLY A 187 1.12 20.82 -23.88
N PRO A 188 0.84 20.85 -22.57
CA PRO A 188 0.22 19.72 -21.87
C PRO A 188 -1.29 19.65 -22.17
N ILE A 189 -1.76 18.46 -22.47
CA ILE A 189 -3.16 18.19 -22.81
C ILE A 189 -3.68 16.95 -22.11
N VAL A 190 -4.87 17.03 -21.51
CA VAL A 190 -5.60 15.90 -20.92
C VAL A 190 -6.69 15.44 -21.87
N ILE A 191 -6.67 14.17 -22.24
CA ILE A 191 -7.76 13.47 -22.90
C ILE A 191 -8.54 12.70 -21.84
N HIS A 192 -9.76 13.14 -21.55
CA HIS A 192 -10.65 12.45 -20.62
C HIS A 192 -11.39 11.33 -21.31
N VAL A 193 -11.15 10.10 -20.90
CA VAL A 193 -11.62 8.88 -21.51
C VAL A 193 -12.53 8.14 -20.55
N LEU A 194 -13.79 7.90 -20.94
CA LEU A 194 -14.74 7.11 -20.15
C LEU A 194 -14.64 5.63 -20.51
N THR A 195 -14.41 4.79 -19.51
CA THR A 195 -14.38 3.34 -19.66
C THR A 195 -15.29 2.64 -18.65
N HIS A 196 -15.57 1.38 -18.92
CA HIS A 196 -16.26 0.48 -17.97
C HIS A 196 -15.29 -0.61 -17.55
N LYS A 197 -14.99 -0.67 -16.25
CA LYS A 197 -14.10 -1.69 -15.68
C LYS A 197 -14.70 -3.08 -15.87
N GLY A 198 -13.89 -4.05 -16.33
CA GLY A 198 -14.32 -5.41 -16.60
C GLY A 198 -15.01 -5.62 -17.95
N ARG A 199 -15.25 -4.58 -18.76
CA ARG A 199 -16.01 -4.66 -20.03
C ARG A 199 -15.48 -5.73 -20.97
N GLY A 200 -16.39 -6.54 -21.49
CA GLY A 200 -16.10 -7.66 -22.38
C GLY A 200 -15.94 -8.99 -21.66
N TYR A 201 -16.01 -9.00 -20.32
CA TYR A 201 -15.97 -10.22 -19.52
C TYR A 201 -17.07 -10.20 -18.45
N ALA A 202 -18.15 -10.93 -18.71
CA ALA A 202 -19.36 -10.91 -17.86
C ALA A 202 -19.09 -11.13 -16.37
N PRO A 203 -18.23 -12.08 -15.94
CA PRO A 203 -17.95 -12.24 -14.51
C PRO A 203 -17.30 -11.02 -13.84
N ALA A 204 -16.61 -10.15 -14.60
CA ALA A 204 -16.07 -8.91 -14.06
C ALA A 204 -17.07 -7.75 -14.13
N GLU A 205 -17.94 -7.74 -15.14
CA GLU A 205 -19.02 -6.75 -15.27
C GLU A 205 -20.08 -6.94 -14.18
N ASP A 206 -20.36 -8.20 -13.79
CA ASP A 206 -21.34 -8.60 -12.79
C ASP A 206 -20.79 -8.54 -11.34
N ASP A 207 -19.49 -8.30 -11.16
CA ASP A 207 -18.87 -8.13 -9.83
C ASP A 207 -19.03 -6.68 -9.34
N ASP A 208 -20.13 -6.41 -8.63
CA ASP A 208 -20.45 -5.09 -8.09
C ASP A 208 -19.47 -4.62 -7.01
N GLU A 209 -18.71 -5.53 -6.37
CA GLU A 209 -17.79 -5.20 -5.29
C GLU A 209 -16.50 -4.58 -5.82
N LYS A 210 -15.81 -5.23 -6.74
CA LYS A 210 -14.48 -4.80 -7.20
C LYS A 210 -14.20 -4.99 -8.70
N CYS A 211 -15.17 -5.50 -9.46
CA CYS A 211 -15.00 -5.82 -10.89
C CYS A 211 -13.76 -6.67 -11.15
N LEU A 212 -13.53 -7.69 -10.35
CA LEU A 212 -12.34 -8.58 -10.38
C LEU A 212 -11.00 -7.81 -10.34
N HIS A 213 -10.93 -6.67 -9.65
CA HIS A 213 -9.69 -5.87 -9.54
C HIS A 213 -8.52 -6.70 -8.98
N ASP A 214 -8.82 -7.60 -8.06
CA ASP A 214 -7.88 -8.46 -7.34
C ASP A 214 -8.47 -9.87 -7.32
N ALA A 215 -8.42 -10.55 -8.47
CA ALA A 215 -8.97 -11.89 -8.64
C ALA A 215 -7.91 -12.97 -8.34
N PRO A 216 -8.27 -14.08 -7.67
CA PRO A 216 -7.44 -15.27 -7.60
C PRO A 216 -7.27 -15.88 -9.00
N VAL A 217 -6.37 -16.84 -9.13
CA VAL A 217 -6.27 -17.65 -10.35
C VAL A 217 -7.53 -18.51 -10.49
N PHE A 218 -8.24 -18.40 -11.62
CA PHE A 218 -9.44 -19.17 -11.92
C PHE A 218 -9.48 -19.53 -13.41
N ASP A 219 -10.35 -20.48 -13.77
CA ASP A 219 -10.62 -20.81 -15.17
C ASP A 219 -11.45 -19.68 -15.81
N PRO A 220 -10.95 -18.98 -16.84
CA PRO A 220 -11.65 -17.84 -17.45
C PRO A 220 -12.95 -18.23 -18.17
N VAL A 221 -13.17 -19.51 -18.47
CA VAL A 221 -14.42 -19.99 -19.09
C VAL A 221 -15.51 -20.21 -18.04
N VAL A 222 -15.10 -20.72 -16.86
CA VAL A 222 -16.02 -20.99 -15.73
C VAL A 222 -16.27 -19.73 -14.91
N GLY A 223 -15.30 -18.81 -14.85
CA GLY A 223 -15.30 -17.66 -13.95
C GLY A 223 -14.79 -18.00 -12.54
N PRO A 224 -14.66 -17.01 -11.65
CA PRO A 224 -14.26 -17.25 -10.27
C PRO A 224 -15.34 -18.06 -9.55
N THR A 225 -14.93 -19.18 -8.95
CA THR A 225 -15.78 -19.98 -8.05
C THR A 225 -15.62 -19.46 -6.62
N GLU A 226 -16.64 -19.69 -5.77
CA GLU A 226 -16.49 -19.43 -4.33
C GLU A 226 -15.28 -20.22 -3.82
N ALA A 227 -14.24 -19.48 -3.40
CA ALA A 227 -13.07 -20.11 -2.81
C ALA A 227 -13.48 -20.83 -1.53
N GLU A 228 -13.03 -22.07 -1.32
CA GLU A 228 -13.08 -22.71 -0.02
C GLU A 228 -12.60 -21.70 1.03
N ARG A 229 -13.33 -21.56 2.14
CA ARG A 229 -13.02 -20.57 3.18
C ARG A 229 -11.55 -20.71 3.59
N ALA A 230 -10.72 -19.81 3.13
CA ALA A 230 -9.34 -19.74 3.56
C ALA A 230 -9.26 -19.60 5.09
N PRO A 231 -8.23 -20.12 5.75
CA PRO A 231 -8.03 -19.93 7.19
C PRO A 231 -8.07 -18.43 7.52
N LYS A 232 -8.61 -18.09 8.69
CA LYS A 232 -8.70 -16.69 9.14
C LYS A 232 -7.33 -16.00 9.03
N GLY A 233 -7.27 -14.96 8.22
CA GLY A 233 -6.08 -14.14 8.07
C GLY A 233 -6.02 -13.02 9.11
N TYR A 234 -4.88 -12.33 9.18
CA TYR A 234 -4.72 -11.16 10.05
C TYR A 234 -5.69 -10.04 9.70
N THR A 235 -5.96 -9.79 8.43
CA THR A 235 -6.94 -8.78 7.99
C THR A 235 -8.35 -9.08 8.50
N GLN A 236 -8.75 -10.37 8.54
CA GLN A 236 -10.04 -10.76 9.11
C GLN A 236 -10.04 -10.58 10.64
N ALA A 237 -8.94 -10.93 11.32
CA ALA A 237 -8.81 -10.70 12.76
C ALA A 237 -8.87 -9.20 13.10
N PHE A 238 -8.25 -8.35 12.28
CA PHE A 238 -8.35 -6.90 12.41
C PHE A 238 -9.79 -6.39 12.23
N ASN A 239 -10.50 -6.89 11.20
CA ASN A 239 -11.90 -6.56 10.99
C ASN A 239 -12.77 -6.89 12.22
N GLU A 240 -12.67 -8.14 12.72
CA GLU A 240 -13.43 -8.58 13.90
C GLU A 240 -13.12 -7.71 15.13
N ALA A 241 -11.84 -7.40 15.37
CA ALA A 241 -11.42 -6.52 16.46
C ALA A 241 -11.92 -5.09 16.29
N MET A 242 -11.92 -4.54 15.06
CA MET A 242 -12.48 -3.21 14.78
C MET A 242 -13.98 -3.13 15.02
N LEU A 243 -14.75 -4.20 14.76
CA LEU A 243 -16.17 -4.25 15.09
C LEU A 243 -16.42 -4.22 16.60
N GLU A 244 -15.66 -5.00 17.38
CA GLU A 244 -15.74 -4.97 18.85
C GLU A 244 -15.38 -3.61 19.44
N ILE A 245 -14.34 -2.98 18.88
CA ILE A 245 -13.85 -1.66 19.27
C ILE A 245 -14.88 -0.58 18.91
N GLY A 246 -15.47 -0.66 17.73
CA GLY A 246 -16.50 0.27 17.29
C GLY A 246 -17.72 0.32 18.21
N GLU A 247 -18.09 -0.81 18.83
CA GLU A 247 -19.12 -0.89 19.87
C GLU A 247 -18.67 -0.26 21.19
N SER A 248 -17.44 -0.56 21.62
CA SER A 248 -16.94 -0.24 22.96
C SER A 248 -16.41 1.19 23.07
N PHE A 249 -15.93 1.78 21.95
CA PHE A 249 -15.26 3.08 21.91
C PHE A 249 -15.90 4.01 20.86
N PRO A 250 -16.92 4.78 21.22
CA PRO A 250 -17.62 5.67 20.27
C PRO A 250 -16.73 6.73 19.60
N GLN A 251 -15.63 7.13 20.25
CA GLN A 251 -14.66 8.09 19.72
C GLN A 251 -13.73 7.52 18.66
N VAL A 252 -13.73 6.20 18.44
CA VAL A 252 -12.89 5.58 17.41
C VAL A 252 -13.45 5.87 16.03
N VAL A 253 -12.59 6.34 15.14
CA VAL A 253 -12.84 6.51 13.71
C VAL A 253 -11.84 5.70 12.90
N ALA A 254 -12.28 5.16 11.78
CA ALA A 254 -11.44 4.37 10.88
C ALA A 254 -11.14 5.15 9.61
N ILE A 255 -9.88 5.17 9.19
CA ILE A 255 -9.41 5.88 8.01
C ILE A 255 -8.67 4.91 7.10
N THR A 256 -8.90 4.98 5.80
CA THR A 256 -8.14 4.25 4.79
C THR A 256 -7.89 5.11 3.55
N ALA A 257 -6.95 4.70 2.72
CA ALA A 257 -6.61 5.38 1.46
C ALA A 257 -7.01 4.51 0.26
N ALA A 258 -8.28 4.60 -0.16
CA ALA A 258 -8.89 3.88 -1.29
C ALA A 258 -8.88 2.33 -1.16
N MET A 259 -8.71 1.79 0.05
CA MET A 259 -8.54 0.35 0.28
C MET A 259 -9.44 -0.22 1.39
N PRO A 260 -10.76 0.10 1.44
CA PRO A 260 -11.62 -0.34 2.55
C PRO A 260 -11.75 -1.87 2.64
N GLY A 261 -11.91 -2.56 1.50
CA GLY A 261 -11.96 -4.03 1.43
C GLY A 261 -10.63 -4.69 1.79
N PRO A 262 -9.54 -4.37 1.06
CA PRO A 262 -8.22 -4.94 1.32
C PRO A 262 -7.67 -4.76 2.74
N THR A 263 -8.06 -3.68 3.44
CA THR A 263 -7.67 -3.45 4.86
C THR A 263 -8.70 -3.99 5.86
N GLY A 264 -9.80 -4.63 5.40
CA GLY A 264 -10.81 -5.24 6.28
C GLY A 264 -11.79 -4.26 6.93
N LEU A 265 -11.93 -3.04 6.42
CA LEU A 265 -12.77 -1.99 7.03
C LEU A 265 -14.20 -1.91 6.47
N LEU A 266 -14.57 -2.68 5.42
CA LEU A 266 -15.93 -2.66 4.87
C LEU A 266 -17.04 -2.92 5.91
N PRO A 267 -16.92 -3.91 6.83
CA PRO A 267 -17.94 -4.12 7.85
C PRO A 267 -18.03 -2.97 8.86
N PHE A 268 -16.91 -2.31 9.20
CA PHE A 268 -16.92 -1.11 10.04
C PHE A 268 -17.63 0.04 9.33
N GLN A 269 -17.33 0.28 8.06
CA GLN A 269 -18.00 1.27 7.20
C GLN A 269 -19.51 1.03 7.13
N ALA A 270 -19.93 -0.22 6.92
CA ALA A 270 -21.34 -0.57 6.83
C ALA A 270 -22.11 -0.29 8.13
N ARG A 271 -21.46 -0.50 9.29
CA ARG A 271 -22.08 -0.34 10.59
C ARG A 271 -22.02 1.10 11.13
N TRP A 272 -20.94 1.83 10.86
CA TRP A 272 -20.73 3.21 11.34
C TRP A 272 -20.21 4.11 10.21
N PRO A 273 -21.02 4.40 9.19
CA PRO A 273 -20.59 5.19 8.02
C PRO A 273 -20.09 6.58 8.41
N ASP A 274 -20.64 7.21 9.46
CA ASP A 274 -20.25 8.54 9.95
C ASP A 274 -18.90 8.53 10.70
N ARG A 275 -18.35 7.36 11.00
CA ARG A 275 -17.04 7.19 11.66
C ARG A 275 -16.00 6.54 10.74
N PHE A 276 -16.32 6.43 9.47
CA PHE A 276 -15.44 5.87 8.45
C PHE A 276 -15.06 6.93 7.42
N PHE A 277 -13.76 7.00 7.09
CA PHE A 277 -13.21 7.96 6.14
C PHE A 277 -12.33 7.23 5.12
N ASP A 278 -12.77 7.22 3.87
CA ASP A 278 -11.92 6.89 2.73
C ASP A 278 -11.45 8.21 2.09
N VAL A 279 -10.15 8.42 2.03
CA VAL A 279 -9.58 9.69 1.55
C VAL A 279 -9.07 9.61 0.10
N GLY A 280 -9.38 8.54 -0.62
CA GLY A 280 -8.75 8.25 -1.92
C GLY A 280 -7.31 7.79 -1.75
N ILE A 281 -6.52 7.73 -2.83
CA ILE A 281 -5.11 7.29 -2.75
C ILE A 281 -4.25 8.47 -2.23
N ALA A 282 -4.46 8.83 -0.96
CA ALA A 282 -3.86 10.03 -0.34
C ALA A 282 -3.35 9.74 1.08
N GLU A 283 -2.36 8.87 1.20
CA GLU A 283 -1.84 8.37 2.47
C GLU A 283 -1.31 9.50 3.38
N ALA A 284 -0.61 10.47 2.80
CA ALA A 284 -0.13 11.65 3.54
C ALA A 284 -1.29 12.45 4.15
N HIS A 285 -2.37 12.69 3.36
CA HIS A 285 -3.58 13.34 3.85
C HIS A 285 -4.28 12.51 4.94
N ALA A 286 -4.35 11.18 4.79
CA ALA A 286 -4.93 10.28 5.79
C ALA A 286 -4.29 10.50 7.16
N VAL A 287 -2.96 10.58 7.21
CA VAL A 287 -2.22 10.71 8.47
C VAL A 287 -2.34 12.13 9.06
N THR A 288 -2.20 13.19 8.24
CA THR A 288 -2.36 14.56 8.74
C THR A 288 -3.80 14.82 9.21
N SER A 289 -4.81 14.32 8.49
CA SER A 289 -6.20 14.45 8.93
C SER A 289 -6.50 13.67 10.21
N ALA A 290 -5.88 12.49 10.38
CA ALA A 290 -5.95 11.73 11.62
C ALA A 290 -5.35 12.52 12.79
N ALA A 291 -4.24 13.22 12.59
CA ALA A 291 -3.68 14.12 13.60
C ALA A 291 -4.69 15.20 14.01
N GLY A 292 -5.33 15.87 13.03
CA GLY A 292 -6.40 16.85 13.30
C GLY A 292 -7.59 16.26 14.04
N MET A 293 -8.03 15.05 13.69
CA MET A 293 -9.12 14.35 14.38
C MET A 293 -8.73 14.00 15.83
N ALA A 294 -7.50 13.58 16.06
CA ALA A 294 -6.98 13.30 17.40
C ALA A 294 -6.91 14.57 18.26
N MET A 295 -6.48 15.71 17.71
CA MET A 295 -6.54 17.02 18.36
C MET A 295 -7.98 17.42 18.72
N GLY A 296 -8.98 17.00 17.93
CA GLY A 296 -10.40 17.19 18.17
C GLY A 296 -11.01 16.20 19.18
N GLY A 297 -10.23 15.30 19.78
CA GLY A 297 -10.67 14.34 20.80
C GLY A 297 -11.16 13.00 20.27
N LEU A 298 -11.00 12.71 18.97
CA LEU A 298 -11.26 11.39 18.40
C LEU A 298 -10.07 10.44 18.59
N ARG A 299 -10.29 9.16 18.36
CA ARG A 299 -9.26 8.09 18.38
C ARG A 299 -9.15 7.47 16.98
N PRO A 300 -8.34 8.04 16.08
CA PRO A 300 -8.21 7.55 14.73
C PRO A 300 -7.42 6.24 14.64
N VAL A 301 -7.95 5.30 13.86
CA VAL A 301 -7.25 4.09 13.41
C VAL A 301 -7.03 4.24 11.90
N VAL A 302 -5.78 4.41 11.49
CA VAL A 302 -5.38 4.59 10.08
C VAL A 302 -4.87 3.27 9.54
N ALA A 303 -5.65 2.63 8.67
CA ALA A 303 -5.31 1.34 8.07
C ALA A 303 -4.69 1.52 6.69
N LEU A 304 -3.39 1.23 6.59
CA LEU A 304 -2.58 1.34 5.38
C LEU A 304 -1.76 0.07 5.17
N TYR A 305 -1.42 -0.22 3.91
CA TYR A 305 -0.39 -1.24 3.66
C TYR A 305 0.99 -0.72 4.08
N SER A 306 1.81 -1.63 4.57
CA SER A 306 3.16 -1.33 5.04
C SER A 306 4.01 -0.58 4.00
N THR A 307 3.99 -1.03 2.75
CA THR A 307 4.73 -0.35 1.68
C THR A 307 4.20 1.06 1.41
N PHE A 308 2.88 1.29 1.52
CA PHE A 308 2.26 2.61 1.29
C PHE A 308 2.42 3.57 2.47
N PHE A 309 2.63 3.05 3.69
CA PHE A 309 2.95 3.87 4.85
C PHE A 309 4.19 4.75 4.62
N SER A 310 5.13 4.32 3.78
CA SER A 310 6.31 5.11 3.42
C SER A 310 5.97 6.47 2.78
N ARG A 311 4.80 6.61 2.14
CA ARG A 311 4.31 7.87 1.57
C ARG A 311 3.81 8.87 2.62
N ALA A 312 3.53 8.39 3.82
CA ALA A 312 3.03 9.19 4.94
C ALA A 312 4.01 9.26 6.11
N PHE A 313 5.27 8.85 5.89
CA PHE A 313 6.27 8.80 6.95
C PHE A 313 6.55 10.18 7.56
N ASP A 314 6.67 11.22 6.74
CA ASP A 314 6.89 12.60 7.20
C ASP A 314 5.73 13.06 8.10
N GLN A 315 4.48 12.82 7.67
CA GLN A 315 3.28 13.19 8.43
C GLN A 315 3.16 12.36 9.72
N ALA A 316 3.51 11.07 9.68
CA ALA A 316 3.54 10.24 10.88
C ALA A 316 4.59 10.73 11.88
N ASN A 317 5.74 11.21 11.40
CA ASN A 317 6.81 11.73 12.24
C ASN A 317 6.48 13.13 12.82
N LEU A 318 6.07 14.07 11.98
CA LEU A 318 5.91 15.48 12.37
C LEU A 318 4.49 15.77 12.86
N ASP A 319 3.45 15.40 12.11
CA ASP A 319 2.08 15.78 12.45
C ASP A 319 1.53 14.95 13.63
N VAL A 320 1.96 13.68 13.73
CA VAL A 320 1.50 12.78 14.79
C VAL A 320 2.57 12.60 15.87
N GLY A 321 3.79 12.21 15.52
CA GLY A 321 4.87 11.87 16.46
C GLY A 321 5.34 13.05 17.29
N LEU A 322 5.68 14.18 16.65
CA LEU A 322 6.13 15.39 17.34
C LEU A 322 5.08 15.95 18.31
N HIS A 323 3.79 15.81 17.96
CA HIS A 323 2.68 16.24 18.80
C HIS A 323 2.26 15.20 19.86
N GLY A 324 2.79 13.97 19.79
CA GLY A 324 2.44 12.89 20.71
C GLY A 324 0.98 12.45 20.65
N LEU A 325 0.34 12.53 19.46
CA LEU A 325 -1.10 12.33 19.31
C LEU A 325 -1.49 10.85 19.33
N PRO A 326 -2.66 10.51 19.92
CA PRO A 326 -3.14 9.13 20.05
C PRO A 326 -3.75 8.61 18.74
N VAL A 327 -2.92 8.45 17.73
CA VAL A 327 -3.25 7.86 16.43
C VAL A 327 -2.72 6.42 16.38
N VAL A 328 -3.57 5.48 15.99
CA VAL A 328 -3.20 4.08 15.79
C VAL A 328 -2.98 3.83 14.29
N PHE A 329 -1.77 3.46 13.92
CA PHE A 329 -1.42 3.01 12.57
C PHE A 329 -1.58 1.49 12.50
N ALA A 330 -2.63 1.00 11.83
CA ALA A 330 -2.82 -0.41 11.50
C ALA A 330 -2.09 -0.69 10.18
N ILE A 331 -0.84 -1.19 10.30
CA ILE A 331 0.07 -1.40 9.17
C ILE A 331 -0.09 -2.84 8.67
N ASP A 332 -0.95 -3.01 7.68
CA ASP A 332 -1.25 -4.30 7.05
C ASP A 332 -0.19 -4.66 5.98
N ARG A 333 -0.04 -5.92 5.63
CA ARG A 333 0.95 -6.46 4.67
C ARG A 333 2.39 -6.16 5.08
N ALA A 334 2.68 -6.14 6.37
CA ALA A 334 4.04 -6.03 6.87
C ALA A 334 4.89 -7.26 6.52
N GLY A 335 6.17 -7.05 6.24
CA GLY A 335 7.09 -8.10 5.84
C GLY A 335 6.95 -8.53 4.39
N ILE A 336 7.30 -9.79 4.10
CA ILE A 336 7.27 -10.35 2.75
C ILE A 336 5.83 -10.67 2.34
N THR A 337 5.32 -9.97 1.31
CA THR A 337 3.95 -10.11 0.80
C THR A 337 3.81 -11.18 -0.29
N GLY A 338 4.87 -11.43 -1.04
CA GLY A 338 4.94 -12.52 -2.01
C GLY A 338 4.75 -12.12 -3.46
N ASP A 339 3.63 -12.50 -4.05
CA ASP A 339 3.38 -12.48 -5.50
C ASP A 339 3.38 -11.07 -6.12
N ASP A 340 3.14 -10.03 -5.31
CA ASP A 340 3.14 -8.63 -5.75
C ASP A 340 4.55 -8.02 -5.93
N GLY A 341 5.59 -8.69 -5.44
CA GLY A 341 6.99 -8.39 -5.70
C GLY A 341 7.56 -7.14 -5.01
N PRO A 342 8.64 -6.58 -5.59
CA PRO A 342 9.54 -5.63 -4.92
C PRO A 342 8.85 -4.37 -4.37
N SER A 343 7.84 -3.86 -5.06
CA SER A 343 7.14 -2.63 -4.68
C SER A 343 6.07 -2.82 -3.61
N HIS A 344 5.73 -4.08 -3.28
CA HIS A 344 4.69 -4.41 -2.30
C HIS A 344 5.22 -5.08 -1.03
N HIS A 345 6.48 -5.56 -0.99
CA HIS A 345 7.05 -6.07 0.25
C HIS A 345 7.11 -4.98 1.31
N GLY A 346 6.46 -5.22 2.43
CA GLY A 346 6.37 -4.31 3.56
C GLY A 346 7.54 -4.46 4.53
N VAL A 347 8.77 -4.47 4.02
CA VAL A 347 9.97 -4.77 4.83
C VAL A 347 10.60 -3.54 5.48
N LEU A 348 10.19 -2.31 5.09
CA LEU A 348 10.78 -1.06 5.58
C LEU A 348 10.04 -0.46 6.78
N ASP A 349 8.81 -0.88 7.05
CA ASP A 349 7.92 -0.28 8.04
C ASP A 349 8.56 -0.17 9.43
N MET A 350 9.21 -1.24 9.90
CA MET A 350 9.80 -1.29 11.24
C MET A 350 10.99 -0.33 11.36
N ALA A 351 11.85 -0.29 10.34
CA ALA A 351 12.97 0.64 10.29
C ALA A 351 12.50 2.10 10.28
N LEU A 352 11.44 2.42 9.53
CA LEU A 352 10.82 3.76 9.50
C LEU A 352 10.18 4.10 10.85
N CYS A 353 9.33 3.23 11.38
CA CYS A 353 8.64 3.45 12.66
C CYS A 353 9.63 3.67 13.82
N LEU A 354 10.77 2.97 13.83
CA LEU A 354 11.82 3.15 14.83
C LEU A 354 12.50 4.54 14.78
N LYS A 355 12.31 5.33 13.73
CA LYS A 355 12.82 6.72 13.63
C LYS A 355 11.82 7.77 14.11
N ILE A 356 10.58 7.39 14.43
CA ILE A 356 9.57 8.31 14.95
C ILE A 356 9.67 8.34 16.48
N PRO A 357 10.06 9.48 17.12
CA PRO A 357 10.16 9.58 18.57
C PRO A 357 8.80 9.34 19.23
N GLY A 358 8.77 8.62 20.34
CA GLY A 358 7.54 8.38 21.11
C GLY A 358 6.56 7.37 20.52
N LEU A 359 6.79 6.88 19.29
CA LEU A 359 5.92 5.87 18.68
C LEU A 359 6.08 4.52 19.39
N THR A 360 4.98 3.96 19.89
CA THR A 360 4.91 2.56 20.37
C THR A 360 4.76 1.64 19.17
N ILE A 361 5.53 0.55 19.09
CA ILE A 361 5.54 -0.38 17.95
C ILE A 361 5.18 -1.79 18.43
N LEU A 362 4.06 -2.30 17.94
CA LEU A 362 3.50 -3.60 18.26
C LEU A 362 3.57 -4.54 17.04
N ALA A 363 3.88 -5.80 17.27
CA ALA A 363 3.98 -6.83 16.24
C ALA A 363 3.32 -8.13 16.73
N PRO A 364 2.01 -8.33 16.45
CA PRO A 364 1.29 -9.51 16.89
C PRO A 364 1.80 -10.78 16.21
N SER A 365 1.95 -11.87 16.98
CA SER A 365 2.34 -13.19 16.50
C SER A 365 1.15 -14.12 16.18
N SER A 366 -0.09 -13.67 16.47
CA SER A 366 -1.32 -14.42 16.24
C SER A 366 -2.52 -13.49 16.06
N ASN A 367 -3.66 -14.05 15.62
CA ASN A 367 -4.92 -13.32 15.52
C ASN A 367 -5.39 -12.76 16.87
N ALA A 368 -5.30 -13.56 17.94
CA ALA A 368 -5.70 -13.15 19.28
C ALA A 368 -4.79 -12.04 19.83
N GLU A 369 -3.49 -12.10 19.56
CA GLU A 369 -2.54 -11.01 19.89
C GLU A 369 -2.92 -9.69 19.20
N LEU A 370 -3.32 -9.76 17.92
CA LEU A 370 -3.73 -8.55 17.19
C LEU A 370 -4.91 -7.85 17.86
N ALA A 371 -5.94 -8.60 18.26
CA ALA A 371 -7.13 -8.03 18.92
C ALA A 371 -6.78 -7.40 20.27
N VAL A 372 -5.95 -8.06 21.08
CA VAL A 372 -5.48 -7.53 22.38
C VAL A 372 -4.62 -6.28 22.18
N MET A 373 -3.70 -6.31 21.20
CA MET A 373 -2.82 -5.18 20.91
C MET A 373 -3.58 -3.96 20.40
N LEU A 374 -4.61 -4.16 19.57
CA LEU A 374 -5.43 -3.05 19.08
C LEU A 374 -6.21 -2.37 20.21
N ARG A 375 -6.76 -3.16 21.15
CA ARG A 375 -7.39 -2.62 22.35
C ARG A 375 -6.38 -1.86 23.23
N THR A 376 -5.22 -2.45 23.49
CA THR A 376 -4.14 -1.80 24.24
C THR A 376 -3.69 -0.49 23.58
N ALA A 377 -3.56 -0.47 22.24
CA ALA A 377 -3.17 0.72 21.49
C ALA A 377 -4.14 1.91 21.68
N LEU A 378 -5.44 1.63 21.81
CA LEU A 378 -6.47 2.65 22.04
C LEU A 378 -6.47 3.19 23.48
N GLU A 379 -5.87 2.48 24.42
CA GLU A 379 -5.72 2.92 25.81
C GLU A 379 -4.49 3.80 26.02
N LEU A 380 -3.53 3.79 25.08
CA LEU A 380 -2.34 4.62 25.14
C LEU A 380 -2.62 6.06 24.69
N GLU A 381 -1.93 7.02 25.31
CA GLU A 381 -2.10 8.44 25.00
C GLU A 381 -1.26 8.92 23.81
N GLY A 382 -0.19 8.19 23.45
CA GLY A 382 0.71 8.52 22.34
C GLY A 382 0.42 7.72 21.08
N PRO A 383 1.21 7.95 20.02
CA PRO A 383 1.06 7.25 18.74
C PRO A 383 1.46 5.77 18.85
N VAL A 384 0.73 4.92 18.15
CA VAL A 384 0.96 3.47 18.14
C VAL A 384 0.94 2.93 16.72
N ALA A 385 1.92 2.11 16.36
CA ALA A 385 1.90 1.30 15.14
C ALA A 385 1.72 -0.18 15.50
N ILE A 386 0.76 -0.83 14.84
CA ILE A 386 0.55 -2.28 14.91
C ILE A 386 0.82 -2.82 13.52
N ARG A 387 1.91 -3.59 13.37
CA ARG A 387 2.30 -4.18 12.08
C ARG A 387 1.94 -5.65 12.03
N TYR A 388 1.24 -6.09 10.99
CA TYR A 388 0.84 -7.48 10.80
C TYR A 388 0.91 -7.92 9.33
N PRO A 389 1.22 -9.22 9.08
CA PRO A 389 1.49 -9.69 7.73
C PRO A 389 0.22 -10.00 6.92
N LYS A 390 0.38 -10.13 5.60
CA LYS A 390 -0.60 -10.77 4.72
C LYS A 390 -0.66 -12.28 4.99
N GLY A 391 -1.84 -12.87 4.95
CA GLY A 391 -2.04 -14.31 4.96
C GLY A 391 -2.63 -14.87 6.24
N ALA A 392 -2.55 -16.20 6.40
CA ALA A 392 -3.12 -16.91 7.54
C ALA A 392 -2.52 -16.43 8.86
N ALA A 393 -3.36 -16.22 9.85
CA ALA A 393 -2.95 -15.86 11.19
C ALA A 393 -2.82 -17.13 12.04
N ARG A 394 -1.71 -17.23 12.77
CA ARG A 394 -1.51 -18.32 13.75
C ARG A 394 -2.64 -18.29 14.77
N GLN A 395 -3.20 -19.45 15.06
CA GLN A 395 -4.19 -19.65 16.12
C GLN A 395 -3.46 -20.12 17.39
N VAL A 396 -3.71 -19.42 18.49
CA VAL A 396 -3.15 -19.79 19.81
C VAL A 396 -4.25 -19.87 20.86
N PRO A 397 -4.14 -20.75 21.87
CA PRO A 397 -5.04 -20.78 23.02
C PRO A 397 -4.97 -19.44 23.79
N GLU A 398 -6.06 -19.05 24.47
CA GLU A 398 -6.13 -17.79 25.25
C GLU A 398 -4.99 -17.65 26.27
N GLY A 399 -4.58 -18.73 26.93
CA GLY A 399 -3.45 -18.72 27.87
C GLY A 399 -2.08 -18.44 27.23
N HIS A 400 -2.01 -18.42 25.90
CA HIS A 400 -0.80 -18.10 25.14
C HIS A 400 -0.81 -16.69 24.52
N VAL A 401 -1.77 -15.88 24.90
CA VAL A 401 -1.84 -14.46 24.49
C VAL A 401 -1.17 -13.62 25.57
N GLY A 402 -0.30 -12.72 25.16
CA GLY A 402 0.39 -11.81 26.08
C GLY A 402 -0.52 -10.66 26.55
N ALA A 403 -0.05 -9.86 27.50
CA ALA A 403 -0.80 -8.74 28.07
C ALA A 403 0.01 -7.43 28.03
N GLY A 404 -0.68 -6.33 27.76
CA GLY A 404 -0.11 -4.99 27.74
C GLY A 404 1.15 -4.91 26.85
N LEU A 405 2.12 -4.13 27.30
CA LEU A 405 3.38 -3.90 26.57
C LEU A 405 4.51 -4.87 26.96
N ARG A 406 4.18 -6.08 27.43
CA ARG A 406 5.18 -7.07 27.84
C ARG A 406 5.44 -8.07 26.72
N ALA A 407 6.69 -8.49 26.60
CA ALA A 407 7.10 -9.66 25.83
C ALA A 407 6.60 -10.96 26.49
N ARG A 408 6.56 -12.04 25.74
CA ARG A 408 6.16 -13.35 26.26
C ARG A 408 7.25 -14.41 26.01
N GLN A 409 7.72 -15.07 27.07
CA GLN A 409 8.57 -16.24 26.91
C GLN A 409 7.73 -17.42 26.41
N VAL A 410 8.06 -17.90 25.22
CA VAL A 410 7.37 -19.01 24.56
C VAL A 410 7.96 -20.34 25.00
N MET A 411 9.29 -20.41 25.08
CA MET A 411 10.04 -21.59 25.49
C MET A 411 11.19 -21.17 26.41
N ALA A 412 11.43 -21.96 27.46
CA ALA A 412 12.59 -21.80 28.33
C ALA A 412 13.72 -22.75 27.89
N GLY A 413 14.91 -22.25 27.74
CA GLY A 413 16.14 -22.99 27.40
C GLY A 413 17.08 -23.17 28.57
N ASP A 414 18.37 -23.43 28.27
CA ASP A 414 19.43 -23.68 29.25
C ASP A 414 20.42 -22.50 29.43
N GLY A 415 20.18 -21.38 28.78
CA GLY A 415 21.01 -20.18 28.85
C GLY A 415 22.10 -20.08 27.78
N GLU A 416 22.22 -21.06 26.88
CA GLU A 416 23.19 -20.97 25.78
C GLU A 416 22.69 -20.03 24.66
N VAL A 417 21.46 -20.23 24.16
CA VAL A 417 20.90 -19.49 23.03
C VAL A 417 19.57 -18.85 23.39
N CYS A 418 19.40 -17.59 23.05
CA CYS A 418 18.15 -16.86 23.14
C CYS A 418 17.69 -16.41 21.74
N LEU A 419 16.49 -16.81 21.33
CA LEU A 419 15.83 -16.40 20.09
C LEU A 419 14.80 -15.30 20.42
N LEU A 420 15.00 -14.09 19.92
CA LEU A 420 14.08 -12.96 20.05
C LEU A 420 13.30 -12.80 18.72
N ALA A 421 12.11 -13.32 18.67
CA ALA A 421 11.31 -13.35 17.44
C ALA A 421 10.22 -12.26 17.42
N VAL A 422 10.08 -11.58 16.30
CA VAL A 422 9.15 -10.45 16.11
C VAL A 422 7.95 -10.89 15.26
N GLY A 423 6.76 -10.78 15.83
CA GLY A 423 5.50 -11.02 15.13
C GLY A 423 5.40 -12.44 14.55
N LYS A 424 5.06 -12.57 13.28
CA LYS A 424 4.90 -13.88 12.64
C LYS A 424 6.15 -14.77 12.68
N MET A 425 7.33 -14.21 12.93
CA MET A 425 8.58 -14.97 13.00
C MET A 425 8.69 -15.84 14.24
N VAL A 426 7.77 -15.73 15.19
CA VAL A 426 7.68 -16.60 16.37
C VAL A 426 7.53 -18.07 15.97
N GLU A 427 6.70 -18.38 14.98
CA GLU A 427 6.51 -19.75 14.49
C GLU A 427 7.82 -20.33 13.93
N ALA A 428 8.52 -19.59 13.08
CA ALA A 428 9.81 -20.02 12.53
C ALA A 428 10.90 -20.16 13.62
N ALA A 429 10.83 -19.36 14.69
CA ALA A 429 11.74 -19.49 15.84
C ALA A 429 11.44 -20.73 16.69
N GLU A 430 10.17 -21.11 16.86
CA GLU A 430 9.78 -22.35 17.52
C GLU A 430 10.27 -23.58 16.72
N ASP A 431 10.07 -23.57 15.40
CA ASP A 431 10.59 -24.63 14.51
C ASP A 431 12.11 -24.72 14.58
N ALA A 432 12.81 -23.57 14.57
CA ALA A 432 14.26 -23.52 14.71
C ALA A 432 14.71 -24.09 16.06
N SER A 433 14.01 -23.75 17.15
CA SER A 433 14.30 -24.27 18.49
C SER A 433 14.15 -25.79 18.56
N ALA A 434 13.12 -26.35 17.90
CA ALA A 434 12.94 -27.80 17.82
C ALA A 434 14.09 -28.49 17.07
N LEU A 435 14.57 -27.89 15.97
CA LEU A 435 15.72 -28.39 15.21
C LEU A 435 17.02 -28.30 16.01
N LEU A 436 17.25 -27.19 16.71
CA LEU A 436 18.40 -26.99 17.59
C LEU A 436 18.42 -28.01 18.75
N ALA A 437 17.25 -28.36 19.29
CA ALA A 437 17.14 -29.35 20.35
C ALA A 437 17.61 -30.74 19.90
N VAL A 438 17.44 -31.10 18.63
CA VAL A 438 17.99 -32.36 18.06
C VAL A 438 19.52 -32.34 18.08
N GLU A 439 20.14 -31.16 17.96
CA GLU A 439 21.60 -30.96 18.09
C GLU A 439 22.07 -30.75 19.54
N GLY A 440 21.18 -30.93 20.52
CA GLY A 440 21.48 -30.76 21.94
C GLY A 440 21.47 -29.31 22.43
N ILE A 441 20.97 -28.37 21.66
CA ILE A 441 20.89 -26.93 21.99
C ILE A 441 19.45 -26.60 22.40
N ARG A 442 19.21 -26.30 23.67
CA ARG A 442 17.89 -25.92 24.18
C ARG A 442 17.75 -24.39 24.19
N ALA A 443 17.27 -23.83 23.10
CA ALA A 443 17.11 -22.40 22.98
C ALA A 443 15.94 -21.84 23.81
N THR A 444 16.16 -20.70 24.46
CA THR A 444 15.06 -19.85 24.97
C THR A 444 14.43 -19.10 23.82
N VAL A 445 13.09 -19.10 23.73
CA VAL A 445 12.35 -18.38 22.69
C VAL A 445 11.45 -17.33 23.32
N TRP A 446 11.61 -16.09 22.89
CA TRP A 446 10.77 -14.97 23.25
C TRP A 446 9.95 -14.49 22.06
N ASP A 447 8.65 -14.32 22.25
CA ASP A 447 7.79 -13.48 21.43
C ASP A 447 7.99 -12.04 21.90
N VAL A 448 8.65 -11.24 21.09
CA VAL A 448 8.99 -9.84 21.41
C VAL A 448 7.73 -8.99 21.59
N ARG A 449 6.67 -9.24 20.82
CA ARG A 449 5.38 -8.55 20.83
C ARG A 449 5.47 -7.03 20.68
N VAL A 450 6.32 -6.38 21.45
CA VAL A 450 6.51 -4.93 21.51
C VAL A 450 7.96 -4.60 21.15
N VAL A 451 8.14 -4.00 20.00
CA VAL A 451 9.46 -3.57 19.49
C VAL A 451 9.93 -2.28 20.19
N ARG A 452 8.99 -1.41 20.50
CA ARG A 452 9.24 -0.19 21.27
C ARG A 452 8.00 0.14 22.12
N PRO A 453 8.17 0.33 23.46
CA PRO A 453 9.40 0.09 24.22
C PRO A 453 9.73 -1.40 24.32
N LEU A 454 11.02 -1.75 24.37
CA LEU A 454 11.43 -3.14 24.64
C LEU A 454 11.10 -3.51 26.09
N ASP A 455 10.63 -4.75 26.31
CA ASP A 455 10.40 -5.28 27.66
C ASP A 455 11.74 -5.45 28.40
N PRO A 456 11.94 -4.74 29.52
CA PRO A 456 13.18 -4.85 30.29
C PRO A 456 13.46 -6.25 30.82
N ALA A 457 12.43 -7.04 31.15
CA ALA A 457 12.57 -8.41 31.64
C ALA A 457 13.09 -9.33 30.54
N MET A 458 12.57 -9.21 29.31
CA MET A 458 13.05 -9.95 28.14
C MET A 458 14.52 -9.60 27.84
N ILE A 459 14.86 -8.31 27.82
CA ILE A 459 16.24 -7.85 27.52
C ILE A 459 17.21 -8.31 28.61
N ALA A 460 16.83 -8.22 29.90
CA ALA A 460 17.66 -8.69 31.00
C ALA A 460 17.85 -10.21 30.97
N ASP A 461 16.86 -10.96 30.52
CA ASP A 461 16.98 -12.41 30.32
C ASP A 461 17.91 -12.71 29.13
N ALA A 462 17.67 -12.09 27.97
CA ALA A 462 18.50 -12.26 26.78
C ALA A 462 19.98 -11.96 27.06
N ALA A 463 20.26 -10.92 27.85
CA ALA A 463 21.63 -10.50 28.19
C ALA A 463 22.43 -11.56 28.98
N ARG A 464 21.78 -12.57 29.59
CA ARG A 464 22.43 -13.66 30.31
C ARG A 464 22.83 -14.85 29.44
N HIS A 465 22.38 -14.86 28.17
CA HIS A 465 22.66 -15.96 27.25
C HIS A 465 24.02 -15.78 26.56
N GLN A 466 24.62 -16.89 26.15
CA GLN A 466 25.91 -16.89 25.47
C GLN A 466 25.82 -16.40 24.02
N LEU A 467 24.64 -16.54 23.40
CA LEU A 467 24.33 -16.02 22.07
C LEU A 467 22.86 -15.57 22.03
N VAL A 468 22.63 -14.37 21.53
CA VAL A 468 21.29 -13.86 21.22
C VAL A 468 21.10 -13.84 19.71
N VAL A 469 19.95 -14.30 19.23
CA VAL A 469 19.56 -14.24 17.81
C VAL A 469 18.25 -13.47 17.70
N THR A 470 18.25 -12.37 16.98
CA THR A 470 17.03 -11.60 16.69
C THR A 470 16.49 -11.98 15.33
N ILE A 471 15.16 -12.11 15.22
CA ILE A 471 14.52 -12.65 14.02
C ILE A 471 13.33 -11.74 13.66
N GLU A 472 13.41 -11.11 12.47
CA GLU A 472 12.36 -10.25 11.93
C GLU A 472 12.15 -10.49 10.43
N ASP A 473 10.95 -10.25 9.92
CA ASP A 473 10.63 -10.23 8.48
C ASP A 473 10.66 -8.80 7.90
N GLY A 474 11.42 -7.93 8.54
CA GLY A 474 11.77 -6.58 8.11
C GLY A 474 13.24 -6.49 7.71
N VAL A 475 13.63 -5.34 7.16
CA VAL A 475 15.03 -5.06 6.85
C VAL A 475 15.87 -5.06 8.13
N ARG A 476 16.95 -5.86 8.15
CA ARG A 476 17.77 -6.03 9.36
C ARG A 476 18.59 -4.77 9.71
N GLU A 477 18.99 -3.99 8.69
CA GLU A 477 19.73 -2.75 8.87
C GLU A 477 18.78 -1.62 9.39
N GLY A 478 18.89 -1.31 10.68
CA GLY A 478 18.06 -0.30 11.35
C GLY A 478 16.66 -0.79 11.75
N GLY A 479 16.35 -2.08 11.59
CA GLY A 479 15.13 -2.75 12.03
C GLY A 479 15.12 -3.09 13.52
N ALA A 480 14.17 -3.93 13.93
CA ALA A 480 13.97 -4.34 15.32
C ALA A 480 15.17 -5.10 15.88
N GLY A 481 15.77 -5.98 15.10
CA GLY A 481 16.94 -6.75 15.50
C GLY A 481 18.15 -5.87 15.78
N ALA A 482 18.42 -4.89 14.92
CA ALA A 482 19.47 -3.91 15.13
C ALA A 482 19.23 -3.06 16.39
N PHE A 483 17.98 -2.66 16.63
CA PHE A 483 17.59 -1.91 17.83
C PHE A 483 17.79 -2.73 19.11
N MET A 484 17.40 -4.01 19.10
CA MET A 484 17.64 -4.93 20.23
C MET A 484 19.13 -5.18 20.45
N ALA A 485 19.93 -5.38 19.39
CA ALA A 485 21.37 -5.54 19.48
C ALA A 485 22.06 -4.31 20.11
N GLN A 486 21.65 -3.10 19.69
CA GLN A 486 22.15 -1.85 20.29
C GLN A 486 21.79 -1.75 21.79
N THR A 487 20.61 -2.19 22.18
CA THR A 487 20.17 -2.18 23.59
C THR A 487 20.96 -3.18 24.42
N LEU A 488 21.22 -4.38 23.89
CA LEU A 488 22.01 -5.42 24.56
C LEU A 488 23.49 -5.04 24.69
N ALA A 489 24.02 -4.24 23.79
CA ALA A 489 25.41 -3.75 23.87
C ALA A 489 25.69 -2.86 25.08
N ALA A 490 24.67 -2.35 25.77
CA ALA A 490 24.80 -1.61 27.02
C ALA A 490 25.08 -2.49 28.25
N TYR A 491 24.90 -3.82 28.14
CA TYR A 491 25.17 -4.78 29.21
C TYR A 491 26.67 -5.12 29.32
N GLN A 492 27.09 -5.56 30.49
CA GLN A 492 28.48 -5.92 30.76
C GLN A 492 28.56 -7.29 31.50
N PRO A 493 29.08 -8.34 30.87
CA PRO A 493 29.51 -8.40 29.47
C PRO A 493 28.31 -8.34 28.50
N ALA A 494 28.52 -7.71 27.33
CA ALA A 494 27.50 -7.75 26.27
C ALA A 494 27.48 -9.14 25.60
N PRO A 495 26.31 -9.77 25.42
CA PRO A 495 26.23 -11.02 24.69
C PRO A 495 26.49 -10.79 23.19
N PRO A 496 27.12 -11.74 22.47
CA PRO A 496 27.12 -11.74 21.02
C PRO A 496 25.68 -11.75 20.47
N VAL A 497 25.41 -10.93 19.45
CA VAL A 497 24.07 -10.84 18.83
C VAL A 497 24.17 -11.16 17.34
N LEU A 498 23.41 -12.17 16.88
CA LEU A 498 23.18 -12.43 15.46
C LEU A 498 21.85 -11.80 15.05
N VAL A 499 21.89 -10.87 14.10
CA VAL A 499 20.68 -10.20 13.58
C VAL A 499 20.24 -10.88 12.29
N LEU A 500 19.06 -11.50 12.30
CA LEU A 500 18.42 -12.12 11.15
C LEU A 500 17.22 -11.29 10.69
N GLY A 501 17.20 -10.95 9.41
CA GLY A 501 16.16 -10.16 8.76
C GLY A 501 16.41 -10.08 7.26
N THR A 502 15.55 -9.38 6.53
CA THR A 502 15.72 -9.20 5.10
C THR A 502 16.92 -8.27 4.82
N PRO A 503 17.66 -8.47 3.71
CA PRO A 503 18.72 -7.54 3.31
C PRO A 503 18.13 -6.21 2.83
N THR A 504 18.95 -5.15 2.83
CA THR A 504 18.62 -3.88 2.15
C THR A 504 18.75 -4.06 0.63
N ALA A 505 17.77 -4.75 0.05
CA ALA A 505 17.68 -5.06 -1.38
C ALA A 505 16.22 -5.19 -1.81
N TYR A 506 15.96 -4.97 -3.10
CA TYR A 506 14.65 -5.28 -3.68
C TYR A 506 14.48 -6.79 -3.81
N LEU A 507 13.51 -7.34 -3.08
CA LEU A 507 13.25 -8.77 -3.07
C LEU A 507 12.37 -9.17 -4.27
N PRO A 508 12.61 -10.33 -4.90
CA PRO A 508 11.81 -10.78 -6.03
C PRO A 508 10.38 -11.15 -5.62
N HIS A 509 9.49 -11.26 -6.59
CA HIS A 509 8.16 -11.85 -6.40
C HIS A 509 8.25 -13.38 -6.25
N GLY A 510 7.29 -13.98 -5.57
CA GLY A 510 7.19 -15.43 -5.36
C GLY A 510 6.39 -15.79 -4.11
N LYS A 511 6.29 -17.06 -3.81
CA LYS A 511 5.61 -17.49 -2.58
C LYS A 511 6.38 -17.03 -1.34
N PRO A 512 5.71 -16.41 -0.32
CA PRO A 512 6.39 -15.92 0.88
C PRO A 512 7.28 -16.96 1.57
N ALA A 513 6.81 -18.20 1.70
CA ALA A 513 7.60 -19.27 2.32
C ALA A 513 8.89 -19.57 1.55
N ALA A 514 8.86 -19.55 0.21
CA ALA A 514 10.04 -19.78 -0.61
C ALA A 514 11.06 -18.64 -0.46
N ILE A 515 10.58 -17.38 -0.41
CA ILE A 515 11.45 -16.21 -0.20
C ILE A 515 12.07 -16.26 1.21
N HIS A 516 11.29 -16.60 2.25
CA HIS A 516 11.83 -16.78 3.60
C HIS A 516 12.91 -17.86 3.63
N ALA A 517 12.68 -19.02 2.99
CA ALA A 517 13.68 -20.09 2.93
C ALA A 517 14.96 -19.66 2.21
N GLN A 518 14.85 -18.94 1.07
CA GLN A 518 16.00 -18.38 0.35
C GLN A 518 16.82 -17.40 1.19
N LEU A 519 16.15 -16.63 2.06
CA LEU A 519 16.79 -15.68 2.97
C LEU A 519 17.29 -16.31 4.27
N GLY A 520 17.00 -17.61 4.49
CA GLY A 520 17.34 -18.29 5.75
C GLY A 520 16.51 -17.80 6.95
N LEU A 521 15.29 -17.33 6.68
CA LEU A 521 14.32 -16.84 7.68
C LEU A 521 13.21 -17.87 7.98
N ASP A 522 13.37 -19.11 7.54
CA ASP A 522 12.56 -20.26 7.95
C ASP A 522 13.22 -21.03 9.12
N GLY A 523 12.52 -21.99 9.70
CA GLY A 523 13.04 -22.79 10.81
C GLY A 523 14.42 -23.39 10.57
N PRO A 524 14.65 -24.12 9.45
CA PRO A 524 15.98 -24.67 9.10
C PRO A 524 17.06 -23.61 8.90
N GLY A 525 16.74 -22.50 8.25
CA GLY A 525 17.67 -21.41 8.01
C GLY A 525 18.14 -20.73 9.29
N ILE A 526 17.18 -20.43 10.19
CA ILE A 526 17.43 -19.85 11.51
C ILE A 526 18.26 -20.80 12.37
N ALA A 527 17.90 -22.10 12.43
CA ALA A 527 18.66 -23.10 13.19
C ALA A 527 20.09 -23.23 12.69
N GLY A 528 20.28 -23.35 11.36
CA GLY A 528 21.59 -23.42 10.75
C GLY A 528 22.46 -22.19 10.99
N ALA A 529 21.89 -20.97 10.90
CA ALA A 529 22.59 -19.73 11.18
C ALA A 529 22.99 -19.64 12.65
N THR A 530 22.09 -20.01 13.57
CA THR A 530 22.34 -20.04 15.02
C THR A 530 23.46 -21.01 15.37
N ALA A 531 23.43 -22.25 14.86
CA ALA A 531 24.46 -23.24 15.10
C ALA A 531 25.84 -22.81 14.57
N ARG A 532 25.90 -22.12 13.42
CA ARG A 532 27.16 -21.55 12.91
C ARG A 532 27.68 -20.41 13.81
N ALA A 533 26.81 -19.50 14.21
CA ALA A 533 27.20 -18.37 15.07
C ALA A 533 27.70 -18.86 16.44
N ARG A 534 27.04 -19.86 17.03
CA ARG A 534 27.48 -20.49 18.30
C ARG A 534 28.90 -21.06 18.18
N ARG A 535 29.22 -21.78 17.12
CA ARG A 535 30.58 -22.30 16.89
C ARG A 535 31.61 -21.18 16.72
N GLY A 536 31.25 -20.10 16.01
CA GLY A 536 32.11 -18.94 15.81
C GLY A 536 32.35 -18.10 17.06
N ALA A 537 31.40 -18.06 17.98
CA ALA A 537 31.51 -17.38 19.27
C ALA A 537 32.37 -18.12 20.29
N GLY A 538 32.93 -19.30 19.95
CA GLY A 538 33.76 -20.09 20.86
C GLY A 538 33.00 -20.75 22.01
N VAL A 539 31.67 -20.85 21.86
CA VAL A 539 30.79 -21.55 22.80
C VAL A 539 31.00 -23.05 22.64
N SER A 540 31.85 -23.63 23.46
CA SER A 540 32.13 -25.07 23.51
C SER A 540 30.92 -25.80 24.07
N ALA A 541 30.55 -26.94 23.46
CA ALA A 541 29.64 -27.88 24.08
C ALA A 541 30.35 -28.48 25.33
N THR A 542 29.90 -28.10 26.52
CA THR A 542 30.29 -28.75 27.77
C THR A 542 29.27 -29.82 28.12
#